data_3b352e8543e00ac6523d2a6d95b148e3
#
_entry.id   3b352e8543e00ac6523d2a6d95b148e3
#
_cell.length_a   1.000
_cell.length_b   1.000
_cell.length_c   1.000
_cell.angle_alpha   90.00
_cell.angle_beta   90.00
_cell.angle_gamma   90.00
#
_symmetry.space_group_name_H-M   'P 1'
#
loop_
_entity.id
_entity.type
_entity.pdbx_description
1 polymer ?
#
loop_
_entity_poly.entity_id
_entity_poly.type
_entity_poly.pdbx_seq_one_letter_code
_entity_poly.pdbx_strand_id
1 'polypeptide(L)'
;MNPKHFIAFSALFTATQAEALPVASVSPDTVTVSPSAPYTDTNGLLTDYGNAAASPWMKKLRSVAQGSGETFRILQIGDSHTAGDFFTDALRKRLQKTWGDGGIGWVYPANVKGQRMAAVRYNGNWQSLNSRSAAADFPLGGILAQTGSGGGMTLTASDGKTGKQRVSLFAKPLLAEQTLTVNGNTVSANGGGWQVLDTGAALPLAIQTEMPWDIGFINIENPAGGITVSAMGINGAQLTQWSKWRADRMNDLAQTGADLVILSYGTNEAFNNNIDIADTEQKWLDTVRQIRDSLPAAGILIIGAPESLKNTLGVCGTRPVLLTEVQQMQRRVARQGQTMFWSWQNAMGGICSMKNWLNQGWAAKDGVHFSAQGYRRAAEMLADSLEELVRAAAIRQ
;
A
#
# COMPACT_ATOMS: atom_id res chain seq x y z
N MET A 1 73.98 -31.81 22.52
CA MET A 1 74.02 -33.12 23.16
C MET A 1 73.04 -34.02 22.49
N ASN A 2 73.52 -35.12 22.10
CA ASN A 2 73.14 -36.14 21.15
C ASN A 2 71.99 -37.06 21.62
N PRO A 3 71.63 -38.00 20.80
CA PRO A 3 70.30 -38.36 20.25
C PRO A 3 69.79 -39.70 20.79
N LYS A 4 68.57 -40.07 20.45
CA LYS A 4 68.21 -41.51 20.46
C LYS A 4 67.12 -41.87 19.43
N HIS A 5 67.56 -42.69 18.54
CA HIS A 5 66.87 -43.69 17.72
C HIS A 5 65.52 -44.18 18.22
N PHE A 6 64.59 -44.38 17.35
CA PHE A 6 63.66 -45.51 17.42
C PHE A 6 63.27 -46.11 16.06
N ILE A 7 63.23 -47.35 16.06
CA ILE A 7 63.22 -48.38 15.06
C ILE A 7 61.86 -48.47 14.35
N ALA A 8 61.91 -48.67 13.03
CA ALA A 8 60.74 -49.00 12.18
C ALA A 8 60.27 -50.45 12.45
N PHE A 9 58.94 -50.65 12.51
CA PHE A 9 58.31 -51.92 12.28
C PHE A 9 57.37 -51.84 11.08
N SER A 10 57.75 -52.53 10.00
CA SER A 10 56.88 -52.74 8.83
C SER A 10 55.92 -53.90 9.12
N ALA A 11 54.63 -53.64 9.05
CA ALA A 11 53.62 -54.68 8.94
C ALA A 11 52.95 -54.58 7.57
N LEU A 12 53.18 -55.62 6.79
CA LEU A 12 52.46 -55.87 5.51
C LEU A 12 51.03 -56.26 5.84
N PHE A 13 50.08 -55.47 5.37
CA PHE A 13 48.69 -55.89 5.24
C PHE A 13 48.32 -55.98 3.78
N THR A 14 48.02 -57.16 3.32
CA THR A 14 47.43 -57.48 2.01
C THR A 14 45.98 -56.97 2.00
N ALA A 15 45.68 -55.99 1.18
CA ALA A 15 44.31 -55.49 0.95
C ALA A 15 43.68 -56.38 -0.18
N THR A 16 42.65 -57.08 0.18
CA THR A 16 41.68 -57.67 -0.77
C THR A 16 40.80 -56.54 -1.30
N GLN A 17 40.84 -56.35 -2.62
CA GLN A 17 39.94 -55.46 -3.33
C GLN A 17 38.53 -56.05 -3.36
N ALA A 18 37.59 -55.35 -2.74
CA ALA A 18 36.16 -55.58 -2.94
C ALA A 18 35.72 -54.68 -4.10
N GLU A 19 35.26 -55.28 -5.20
CA GLU A 19 34.63 -54.56 -6.30
C GLU A 19 33.32 -53.93 -5.83
N ALA A 20 33.24 -52.59 -5.85
CA ALA A 20 32.01 -51.84 -5.62
C ALA A 20 31.15 -51.86 -6.90
N LEU A 21 29.95 -52.37 -6.78
CA LEU A 21 28.90 -52.25 -7.79
C LEU A 21 28.55 -50.80 -8.02
N PRO A 22 28.28 -50.38 -9.28
CA PRO A 22 27.90 -48.99 -9.58
C PRO A 22 26.53 -48.67 -8.99
N VAL A 23 26.50 -47.72 -8.05
CA VAL A 23 25.28 -47.10 -7.60
C VAL A 23 24.76 -46.19 -8.73
N ALA A 24 23.63 -46.58 -9.33
CA ALA A 24 22.93 -45.71 -10.27
C ALA A 24 22.52 -44.40 -9.56
N SER A 25 23.15 -43.30 -9.97
CA SER A 25 22.72 -41.95 -9.56
C SER A 25 21.39 -41.65 -10.22
N VAL A 26 20.32 -41.73 -9.45
CA VAL A 26 19.02 -41.15 -9.83
C VAL A 26 19.18 -39.63 -9.73
N SER A 27 19.33 -38.95 -10.87
CA SER A 27 19.20 -37.50 -10.90
C SER A 27 17.78 -37.14 -10.47
N PRO A 28 17.59 -36.20 -9.51
CA PRO A 28 16.26 -35.68 -9.26
C PRO A 28 15.84 -34.93 -10.52
N ASP A 29 14.82 -35.42 -11.19
CA ASP A 29 14.10 -34.65 -12.20
C ASP A 29 13.63 -33.37 -11.58
N THR A 30 14.35 -32.28 -11.82
CA THR A 30 13.88 -30.95 -11.58
C THR A 30 12.71 -30.73 -12.52
N VAL A 31 11.50 -30.94 -12.05
CA VAL A 31 10.29 -30.49 -12.73
C VAL A 31 10.39 -28.98 -12.81
N THR A 32 10.90 -28.47 -13.91
CA THR A 32 10.81 -27.06 -14.26
C THR A 32 9.34 -26.80 -14.58
N VAL A 33 8.58 -26.38 -13.57
CA VAL A 33 7.25 -25.81 -13.79
C VAL A 33 7.47 -24.54 -14.59
N SER A 34 7.20 -24.59 -15.90
CA SER A 34 7.14 -23.39 -16.72
C SER A 34 6.20 -22.41 -16.05
N PRO A 35 6.62 -21.15 -15.82
CA PRO A 35 5.71 -20.18 -15.22
C PRO A 35 4.47 -20.07 -16.10
N SER A 36 3.31 -20.36 -15.52
CA SER A 36 2.03 -20.15 -16.19
C SER A 36 1.95 -18.71 -16.68
N ALA A 37 1.39 -18.49 -17.87
CA ALA A 37 1.20 -17.14 -18.38
C ALA A 37 0.44 -16.29 -17.35
N PRO A 38 0.82 -15.01 -17.16
CA PRO A 38 0.17 -14.14 -16.18
C PRO A 38 -1.32 -14.02 -16.49
N TYR A 39 -2.14 -13.95 -15.44
CA TYR A 39 -3.56 -13.67 -15.60
C TYR A 39 -3.73 -12.22 -16.07
N THR A 40 -4.62 -12.00 -17.01
CA THR A 40 -5.08 -10.65 -17.40
C THR A 40 -6.60 -10.67 -17.45
N ASP A 41 -7.24 -9.63 -16.91
CA ASP A 41 -8.68 -9.48 -16.94
C ASP A 41 -9.21 -9.29 -18.38
N THR A 42 -10.51 -9.48 -18.59
CA THR A 42 -11.13 -9.44 -19.92
C THR A 42 -10.97 -8.10 -20.63
N ASN A 43 -10.84 -7.01 -19.87
CA ASN A 43 -10.64 -5.67 -20.41
C ASN A 43 -9.17 -5.31 -20.66
N GLY A 44 -8.22 -6.18 -20.29
CA GLY A 44 -6.78 -5.93 -20.43
C GLY A 44 -6.25 -4.83 -19.51
N LEU A 45 -6.96 -4.51 -18.43
CA LEU A 45 -6.59 -3.43 -17.50
C LEU A 45 -5.71 -3.94 -16.37
N LEU A 46 -6.04 -5.10 -15.80
CA LEU A 46 -5.30 -5.72 -14.70
C LEU A 46 -4.52 -6.94 -15.21
N THR A 47 -3.23 -6.96 -14.91
CA THR A 47 -2.37 -8.14 -15.12
C THR A 47 -1.80 -8.59 -13.78
N ASP A 48 -1.95 -9.85 -13.44
CA ASP A 48 -1.37 -10.49 -12.26
C ASP A 48 -0.11 -11.27 -12.66
N TYR A 49 1.05 -10.78 -12.27
CA TYR A 49 2.33 -11.45 -12.47
C TYR A 49 2.73 -12.34 -11.29
N GLY A 50 1.97 -12.30 -10.18
CA GLY A 50 2.32 -12.92 -8.90
C GLY A 50 1.53 -14.17 -8.52
N ASN A 51 0.66 -14.69 -9.40
CA ASN A 51 -0.22 -15.83 -9.11
C ASN A 51 -1.12 -15.60 -7.88
N ALA A 52 -1.88 -14.51 -7.91
CA ALA A 52 -2.80 -14.13 -6.84
C ALA A 52 -3.75 -15.27 -6.42
N ALA A 53 -4.19 -16.11 -7.35
CA ALA A 53 -5.12 -17.21 -7.08
C ALA A 53 -4.65 -18.16 -5.97
N ALA A 54 -3.33 -18.40 -5.85
CA ALA A 54 -2.75 -19.29 -4.84
C ALA A 54 -2.35 -18.56 -3.54
N SER A 55 -2.48 -17.24 -3.49
CA SER A 55 -1.94 -16.41 -2.40
C SER A 55 -2.79 -16.45 -1.11
N PRO A 56 -2.16 -16.23 0.06
CA PRO A 56 -2.89 -16.12 1.33
C PRO A 56 -3.91 -14.98 1.34
N TRP A 57 -3.56 -13.82 0.78
CA TRP A 57 -4.47 -12.68 0.74
C TRP A 57 -5.72 -12.95 -0.10
N MET A 58 -5.60 -13.68 -1.21
CA MET A 58 -6.76 -14.07 -2.03
C MET A 58 -7.69 -15.01 -1.28
N LYS A 59 -7.12 -15.98 -0.51
CA LYS A 59 -7.91 -16.87 0.35
C LYS A 59 -8.71 -16.06 1.37
N LYS A 60 -8.06 -15.09 2.03
CA LYS A 60 -8.71 -14.21 3.00
C LYS A 60 -9.78 -13.36 2.34
N LEU A 61 -9.51 -12.74 1.17
CA LEU A 61 -10.50 -11.93 0.46
C LEU A 61 -11.75 -12.75 0.11
N ARG A 62 -11.57 -13.98 -0.35
CA ARG A 62 -12.70 -14.89 -0.65
C ARG A 62 -13.49 -15.28 0.60
N SER A 63 -12.80 -15.51 1.73
CA SER A 63 -13.43 -15.76 3.03
C SER A 63 -14.30 -14.57 3.46
N VAL A 64 -13.76 -13.35 3.35
CA VAL A 64 -14.51 -12.12 3.64
C VAL A 64 -15.70 -11.94 2.69
N ALA A 65 -15.52 -12.20 1.39
CA ALA A 65 -16.58 -12.14 0.41
C ALA A 65 -17.72 -13.14 0.67
N GLN A 66 -17.45 -14.21 1.42
CA GLN A 66 -18.43 -15.21 1.87
C GLN A 66 -19.00 -14.89 3.26
N GLY A 67 -18.66 -13.75 3.85
CA GLY A 67 -19.21 -13.30 5.13
C GLY A 67 -18.54 -13.91 6.37
N SER A 68 -17.24 -14.15 6.34
CA SER A 68 -16.49 -14.73 7.48
C SER A 68 -16.46 -13.86 8.73
N GLY A 69 -16.85 -12.58 8.64
CA GLY A 69 -16.72 -11.63 9.76
C GLY A 69 -15.30 -11.09 9.97
N GLU A 70 -14.34 -11.49 9.14
CA GLU A 70 -12.99 -10.92 9.14
C GLU A 70 -12.95 -9.58 8.40
N THR A 71 -11.91 -8.77 8.67
CA THR A 71 -11.65 -7.54 7.92
C THR A 71 -10.54 -7.77 6.89
N PHE A 72 -10.81 -7.47 5.62
CA PHE A 72 -9.80 -7.41 4.57
C PHE A 72 -9.38 -5.95 4.36
N ARG A 73 -8.10 -5.66 4.56
CA ARG A 73 -7.54 -4.32 4.61
C ARG A 73 -6.79 -4.00 3.32
N ILE A 74 -7.29 -3.01 2.57
CA ILE A 74 -6.61 -2.44 1.42
C ILE A 74 -5.98 -1.13 1.86
N LEU A 75 -4.67 -0.97 1.63
CA LEU A 75 -3.93 0.25 1.90
C LEU A 75 -3.35 0.81 0.61
N GLN A 76 -3.86 1.95 0.16
CA GLN A 76 -3.29 2.68 -0.98
C GLN A 76 -2.36 3.77 -0.49
N ILE A 77 -1.11 3.74 -0.99
CA ILE A 77 -0.09 4.75 -0.72
C ILE A 77 0.28 5.40 -2.06
N GLY A 78 0.26 6.74 -2.11
CA GLY A 78 0.41 7.40 -3.40
C GLY A 78 0.64 8.91 -3.34
N ASP A 79 0.44 9.52 -4.48
CA ASP A 79 0.57 10.96 -4.72
C ASP A 79 -0.76 11.71 -4.53
N SER A 80 -0.95 12.83 -5.27
CA SER A 80 -2.17 13.65 -5.21
C SER A 80 -3.44 12.91 -5.63
N HIS A 81 -3.34 11.89 -6.48
CA HIS A 81 -4.48 11.08 -6.88
C HIS A 81 -5.02 10.22 -5.72
N THR A 82 -4.16 9.90 -4.74
CA THR A 82 -4.53 9.24 -3.49
C THR A 82 -4.89 10.26 -2.40
N ALA A 83 -4.17 11.38 -2.32
CA ALA A 83 -4.33 12.40 -1.28
C ALA A 83 -5.72 13.06 -1.24
N GLY A 84 -6.42 13.08 -2.36
CA GLY A 84 -7.79 13.59 -2.45
C GLY A 84 -8.86 12.65 -1.90
N ASP A 85 -8.53 11.38 -1.67
CA ASP A 85 -9.42 10.28 -1.23
C ASP A 85 -10.69 10.10 -2.10
N PHE A 86 -10.76 10.71 -3.28
CA PHE A 86 -11.91 10.52 -4.18
C PHE A 86 -11.90 9.14 -4.83
N PHE A 87 -10.72 8.71 -5.29
CA PHE A 87 -10.53 7.41 -5.89
C PHE A 87 -10.71 6.30 -4.84
N THR A 88 -10.02 6.43 -3.72
CA THR A 88 -10.04 5.44 -2.63
C THR A 88 -11.41 5.36 -1.94
N ASP A 89 -12.12 6.47 -1.75
CA ASP A 89 -13.49 6.48 -1.23
C ASP A 89 -14.48 5.80 -2.18
N ALA A 90 -14.36 6.07 -3.48
CA ALA A 90 -15.20 5.40 -4.48
C ALA A 90 -14.91 3.89 -4.55
N LEU A 91 -13.62 3.49 -4.52
CA LEU A 91 -13.19 2.10 -4.46
C LEU A 91 -13.73 1.42 -3.20
N ARG A 92 -13.60 2.06 -2.04
CA ARG A 92 -14.12 1.58 -0.75
C ARG A 92 -15.60 1.29 -0.85
N LYS A 93 -16.39 2.27 -1.25
CA LYS A 93 -17.86 2.15 -1.35
C LYS A 93 -18.28 1.05 -2.33
N ARG A 94 -17.59 0.93 -3.48
CA ARG A 94 -17.90 -0.09 -4.48
C ARG A 94 -17.59 -1.50 -3.96
N LEU A 95 -16.40 -1.71 -3.35
CA LEU A 95 -16.02 -3.02 -2.82
C LEU A 95 -16.82 -3.40 -1.57
N GLN A 96 -17.15 -2.44 -0.71
CA GLN A 96 -17.99 -2.67 0.46
C GLN A 96 -19.40 -3.10 0.09
N LYS A 97 -19.94 -2.55 -1.00
CA LYS A 97 -21.26 -2.97 -1.51
C LYS A 97 -21.26 -4.43 -1.94
N THR A 98 -20.12 -4.93 -2.44
CA THR A 98 -20.00 -6.31 -2.94
C THR A 98 -19.59 -7.28 -1.82
N TRP A 99 -18.67 -6.89 -0.94
CA TRP A 99 -18.00 -7.80 -0.01
C TRP A 99 -18.13 -7.43 1.47
N GLY A 100 -19.03 -6.50 1.80
CA GLY A 100 -19.31 -6.10 3.18
C GLY A 100 -18.52 -4.88 3.64
N ASP A 101 -19.12 -4.13 4.56
CA ASP A 101 -18.61 -2.87 5.08
C ASP A 101 -17.70 -3.10 6.28
N GLY A 102 -16.40 -3.11 6.05
CA GLY A 102 -15.36 -3.26 7.08
C GLY A 102 -15.00 -1.96 7.82
N GLY A 103 -15.61 -0.84 7.48
CA GLY A 103 -15.29 0.47 8.04
C GLY A 103 -14.47 1.36 7.11
N ILE A 104 -13.92 2.44 7.66
CA ILE A 104 -13.18 3.45 6.87
C ILE A 104 -11.74 2.98 6.61
N GLY A 105 -11.12 2.29 7.58
CA GLY A 105 -9.72 1.94 7.57
C GLY A 105 -8.84 3.04 8.16
N TRP A 106 -7.57 3.07 7.79
CA TRP A 106 -6.60 4.05 8.25
C TRP A 106 -6.80 5.39 7.57
N VAL A 107 -6.85 6.45 8.35
CA VAL A 107 -6.96 7.84 7.90
C VAL A 107 -5.89 8.69 8.61
N TYR A 108 -5.54 9.83 8.02
CA TYR A 108 -4.69 10.80 8.70
C TYR A 108 -5.37 11.33 9.98
N PRO A 109 -4.58 11.76 10.99
CA PRO A 109 -5.13 12.10 12.30
C PRO A 109 -5.79 13.47 12.35
N ALA A 110 -5.56 14.33 11.36
CA ALA A 110 -6.06 15.69 11.30
C ALA A 110 -6.21 16.15 9.85
N ASN A 111 -6.85 17.28 9.66
CA ASN A 111 -6.92 17.93 8.36
C ASN A 111 -5.52 18.32 7.89
N VAL A 112 -5.19 17.95 6.64
CA VAL A 112 -3.90 18.25 6.01
C VAL A 112 -4.10 19.38 5.02
N LYS A 113 -3.35 20.47 5.19
CA LYS A 113 -3.47 21.64 4.32
C LYS A 113 -3.26 21.25 2.85
N GLY A 114 -4.21 21.62 2.00
CA GLY A 114 -4.16 21.33 0.56
C GLY A 114 -4.49 19.88 0.20
N GLN A 115 -4.88 19.05 1.14
CA GLN A 115 -5.38 17.70 0.90
C GLN A 115 -6.83 17.58 1.34
N ARG A 116 -7.50 16.56 0.85
CA ARG A 116 -8.89 16.28 1.18
C ARG A 116 -9.03 14.82 1.58
N MET A 117 -9.76 14.60 2.67
CA MET A 117 -10.21 13.26 3.06
C MET A 117 -11.70 13.18 2.78
N ALA A 118 -12.09 12.39 1.77
CA ALA A 118 -13.50 12.26 1.40
C ALA A 118 -14.30 11.48 2.45
N ALA A 119 -13.67 10.50 3.11
CA ALA A 119 -14.33 9.62 4.07
C ALA A 119 -14.61 10.26 5.43
N VAL A 120 -13.84 11.27 5.84
CA VAL A 120 -13.92 11.85 7.18
C VAL A 120 -13.85 13.37 7.17
N ARG A 121 -14.37 13.98 8.23
CA ARG A 121 -14.26 15.41 8.53
C ARG A 121 -13.64 15.57 9.90
N TYR A 122 -12.78 16.58 10.04
CA TYR A 122 -12.07 16.89 11.25
C TYR A 122 -12.52 18.22 11.82
N ASN A 123 -12.66 18.28 13.13
CA ASN A 123 -12.87 19.51 13.89
C ASN A 123 -11.99 19.46 15.14
N GLY A 124 -11.00 20.33 15.22
CA GLY A 124 -10.04 20.38 16.32
C GLY A 124 -8.88 21.31 16.04
N ASN A 125 -7.92 21.34 16.96
CA ASN A 125 -6.80 22.27 16.93
C ASN A 125 -5.42 21.63 16.72
N TRP A 126 -5.37 20.36 16.36
CA TRP A 126 -4.10 19.69 16.07
C TRP A 126 -3.44 20.23 14.79
N GLN A 127 -2.12 20.32 14.81
CA GLN A 127 -1.34 20.80 13.67
C GLN A 127 -0.81 19.63 12.87
N SER A 128 -1.16 19.53 11.59
CA SER A 128 -0.59 18.53 10.70
C SER A 128 0.73 19.00 10.11
N LEU A 129 1.72 18.11 10.11
CA LEU A 129 3.00 18.25 9.42
C LEU A 129 3.06 17.28 8.25
N ASN A 130 3.75 17.67 7.18
CA ASN A 130 3.91 16.90 5.95
C ASN A 130 5.39 16.77 5.60
N SER A 131 5.85 15.56 5.36
CA SER A 131 7.25 15.21 5.07
C SER A 131 7.83 15.85 3.80
N ARG A 132 7.01 16.42 2.90
CA ARG A 132 7.53 17.21 1.79
C ARG A 132 7.99 18.61 2.19
N SER A 133 7.40 19.18 3.21
CA SER A 133 7.61 20.58 3.61
C SER A 133 8.24 20.76 4.99
N ALA A 134 8.33 19.71 5.78
CA ALA A 134 8.89 19.74 7.14
C ALA A 134 9.85 18.57 7.36
N ALA A 135 10.67 18.69 8.42
CA ALA A 135 11.49 17.62 8.97
C ALA A 135 10.92 17.22 10.32
N ALA A 136 10.58 15.94 10.49
CA ALA A 136 10.10 15.34 11.73
C ALA A 136 10.29 13.82 11.67
N ASP A 137 9.99 13.11 12.75
CA ASP A 137 9.99 11.65 12.81
C ASP A 137 8.71 11.09 12.16
N PHE A 138 8.58 11.29 10.86
CA PHE A 138 7.38 10.94 10.11
C PHE A 138 7.15 9.43 10.06
N PRO A 139 5.98 8.94 10.48
CA PRO A 139 5.60 7.55 10.30
C PRO A 139 5.30 7.24 8.82
N LEU A 140 4.93 6.00 8.53
CA LEU A 140 4.39 5.60 7.24
C LEU A 140 3.30 6.59 6.78
N GLY A 141 3.31 6.91 5.47
CA GLY A 141 2.39 7.90 4.91
C GLY A 141 2.87 9.35 5.04
N GLY A 142 3.94 9.60 5.81
CA GLY A 142 4.67 10.87 5.84
C GLY A 142 3.89 12.09 6.32
N ILE A 143 2.85 11.87 7.11
CA ILE A 143 2.04 12.89 7.77
C ILE A 143 1.89 12.52 9.23
N LEU A 144 1.98 13.53 10.09
CA LEU A 144 1.66 13.41 11.50
C LEU A 144 0.91 14.64 11.98
N ALA A 145 0.14 14.50 13.04
CA ALA A 145 -0.45 15.61 13.78
C ALA A 145 0.26 15.79 15.12
N GLN A 146 0.59 17.03 15.46
CA GLN A 146 1.07 17.42 16.77
C GLN A 146 -0.09 17.98 17.57
N THR A 147 -0.35 17.40 18.75
CA THR A 147 -1.49 17.80 19.58
C THR A 147 -1.21 19.05 20.42
N GLY A 148 0.08 19.36 20.66
CA GLY A 148 0.47 20.39 21.62
C GLY A 148 0.14 19.99 23.07
N SER A 149 0.26 20.95 23.99
CA SER A 149 -0.12 20.78 25.41
C SER A 149 -1.61 21.08 25.57
N GLY A 150 -2.40 20.04 25.61
CA GLY A 150 -3.85 20.13 25.63
C GLY A 150 -4.44 20.34 24.25
N GLY A 151 -5.54 19.72 24.01
CA GLY A 151 -6.26 19.87 22.76
C GLY A 151 -7.06 18.64 22.40
N GLY A 152 -7.94 18.80 21.43
CA GLY A 152 -8.81 17.73 20.97
C GLY A 152 -9.02 17.74 19.47
N MET A 153 -9.44 16.58 18.98
CA MET A 153 -9.85 16.35 17.61
C MET A 153 -11.14 15.56 17.61
N THR A 154 -12.15 16.05 16.91
CA THR A 154 -13.34 15.29 16.60
C THR A 154 -13.27 14.83 15.15
N LEU A 155 -13.40 13.53 14.94
CA LEU A 155 -13.43 12.90 13.62
C LEU A 155 -14.84 12.36 13.38
N THR A 156 -15.47 12.81 12.29
CA THR A 156 -16.83 12.44 11.87
C THR A 156 -16.80 11.78 10.53
N ALA A 157 -17.49 10.65 10.35
CA ALA A 157 -17.66 10.04 9.04
C ALA A 157 -18.46 10.97 8.10
N SER A 158 -17.96 11.17 6.88
CA SER A 158 -18.59 12.11 5.92
C SER A 158 -19.96 11.64 5.42
N ASP A 159 -20.23 10.34 5.47
CA ASP A 159 -21.50 9.71 5.12
C ASP A 159 -22.52 9.70 6.27
N GLY A 160 -22.15 10.29 7.43
CA GLY A 160 -23.00 10.33 8.62
C GLY A 160 -23.07 9.02 9.42
N LYS A 161 -22.21 8.05 9.11
CA LYS A 161 -22.13 6.79 9.86
C LYS A 161 -21.85 7.06 11.34
N THR A 162 -22.57 6.33 12.18
CA THR A 162 -22.43 6.33 13.65
C THR A 162 -22.31 4.90 14.16
N GLY A 163 -22.15 4.72 15.48
CA GLY A 163 -22.11 3.41 16.11
C GLY A 163 -20.71 2.95 16.47
N LYS A 164 -20.65 1.81 17.17
CA LYS A 164 -19.38 1.26 17.70
C LYS A 164 -18.45 0.85 16.58
N GLN A 165 -17.18 1.23 16.74
CA GLN A 165 -16.07 0.86 15.87
C GLN A 165 -14.94 0.25 16.69
N ARG A 166 -14.10 -0.56 16.09
CA ARG A 166 -12.75 -0.83 16.56
C ARG A 166 -11.89 0.34 16.10
N VAL A 167 -11.16 0.94 17.03
CA VAL A 167 -10.33 2.12 16.78
C VAL A 167 -8.92 1.82 17.20
N SER A 168 -7.95 2.08 16.33
CA SER A 168 -6.53 2.00 16.64
C SER A 168 -5.87 3.32 16.30
N LEU A 169 -5.08 3.87 17.23
CA LEU A 169 -4.29 5.07 16.99
C LEU A 169 -2.83 4.67 16.87
N PHE A 170 -2.19 5.02 15.77
CA PHE A 170 -0.73 4.93 15.66
C PHE A 170 -0.15 6.23 16.17
N ALA A 171 0.41 6.19 17.37
CA ALA A 171 0.76 7.38 18.14
C ALA A 171 2.11 7.23 18.84
N LYS A 172 2.75 8.37 19.09
CA LYS A 172 4.01 8.49 19.83
C LYS A 172 3.83 9.46 20.97
N PRO A 173 3.95 9.02 22.24
CA PRO A 173 4.00 9.91 23.39
C PRO A 173 5.32 10.69 23.36
N LEU A 174 5.29 11.96 23.73
CA LEU A 174 6.50 12.79 23.83
C LEU A 174 7.12 12.79 25.22
N LEU A 175 6.38 12.27 26.21
CA LEU A 175 6.84 12.07 27.59
C LEU A 175 6.61 10.60 27.98
N ALA A 176 7.28 10.15 29.04
CA ALA A 176 7.03 8.80 29.57
C ALA A 176 5.64 8.73 30.24
N GLU A 177 4.97 7.58 30.09
CA GLU A 177 3.68 7.30 30.74
C GLU A 177 2.59 8.35 30.46
N GLN A 178 2.21 8.49 29.18
CA GLN A 178 1.15 9.41 28.78
C GLN A 178 -0.16 8.68 28.52
N THR A 179 -1.25 9.42 28.76
CA THR A 179 -2.62 9.00 28.41
C THR A 179 -3.27 9.99 27.47
N LEU A 180 -4.20 9.49 26.68
CA LEU A 180 -5.19 10.29 25.96
C LEU A 180 -6.57 9.65 26.16
N THR A 181 -7.63 10.34 25.80
CA THR A 181 -8.98 9.77 25.85
C THR A 181 -9.59 9.70 24.45
N VAL A 182 -10.35 8.63 24.21
CA VAL A 182 -11.17 8.46 23.01
C VAL A 182 -12.61 8.26 23.47
N ASN A 183 -13.48 9.21 23.20
CA ASN A 183 -14.86 9.24 23.68
C ASN A 183 -14.97 9.01 25.20
N GLY A 184 -14.04 9.59 25.98
CA GLY A 184 -13.97 9.44 27.43
C GLY A 184 -13.27 8.16 27.91
N ASN A 185 -12.95 7.21 27.06
CA ASN A 185 -12.17 6.02 27.42
C ASN A 185 -10.68 6.40 27.45
N THR A 186 -10.03 6.16 28.59
CA THR A 186 -8.58 6.40 28.72
C THR A 186 -7.79 5.32 27.99
N VAL A 187 -6.83 5.75 27.19
CA VAL A 187 -5.87 4.92 26.47
C VAL A 187 -4.47 5.33 26.91
N SER A 188 -3.65 4.38 27.32
CA SER A 188 -2.32 4.59 27.88
C SER A 188 -1.23 4.12 26.91
N ALA A 189 -0.18 4.93 26.78
CA ALA A 189 1.05 4.52 26.10
C ALA A 189 2.04 3.98 27.12
N ASN A 190 2.77 2.93 26.73
CA ASN A 190 3.80 2.30 27.53
C ASN A 190 5.19 2.61 26.92
N GLY A 191 5.92 3.54 27.54
CA GLY A 191 7.24 3.96 27.09
C GLY A 191 7.21 4.92 25.89
N GLY A 192 8.38 5.34 25.43
CA GLY A 192 8.52 6.22 24.28
C GLY A 192 8.55 5.46 22.96
N GLY A 193 8.19 6.13 21.87
CA GLY A 193 8.22 5.57 20.53
C GLY A 193 6.84 5.38 19.92
N TRP A 194 6.81 5.12 18.61
CA TRP A 194 5.58 4.86 17.88
C TRP A 194 4.97 3.52 18.26
N GLN A 195 3.69 3.50 18.55
CA GLN A 195 2.96 2.31 18.96
C GLN A 195 1.49 2.38 18.54
N VAL A 196 0.85 1.24 18.43
CA VAL A 196 -0.60 1.13 18.20
C VAL A 196 -1.31 1.11 19.56
N LEU A 197 -2.29 1.99 19.71
CA LEU A 197 -3.15 2.09 20.88
C LEU A 197 -4.58 1.71 20.46
N ASP A 198 -5.04 0.56 20.92
CA ASP A 198 -6.34 0.01 20.56
C ASP A 198 -7.43 0.41 21.57
N THR A 199 -8.61 0.75 21.05
CA THR A 199 -9.80 1.03 21.85
C THR A 199 -11.08 0.74 21.06
N GLY A 200 -12.20 0.65 21.76
CA GLY A 200 -13.54 0.66 21.15
C GLY A 200 -14.19 2.01 21.36
N ALA A 201 -14.68 2.63 20.30
CA ALA A 201 -15.39 3.89 20.41
C ALA A 201 -16.51 3.99 19.38
N ALA A 202 -17.49 4.85 19.62
CA ALA A 202 -18.53 5.16 18.65
C ALA A 202 -18.12 6.37 17.80
N LEU A 203 -18.56 6.39 16.54
CA LEU A 203 -18.48 7.60 15.72
C LEU A 203 -19.58 8.60 16.14
N PRO A 204 -19.27 9.91 16.18
CA PRO A 204 -17.99 10.58 15.97
C PRO A 204 -16.96 10.23 17.04
N LEU A 205 -15.66 10.20 16.66
CA LEU A 205 -14.57 10.02 17.61
C LEU A 205 -14.19 11.39 18.19
N ALA A 206 -14.22 11.52 19.50
CA ALA A 206 -13.67 12.66 20.23
C ALA A 206 -12.38 12.22 20.92
N ILE A 207 -11.24 12.68 20.42
CA ILE A 207 -9.92 12.36 20.97
C ILE A 207 -9.42 13.59 21.71
N GLN A 208 -9.04 13.44 22.98
CA GLN A 208 -8.57 14.54 23.82
C GLN A 208 -7.27 14.15 24.53
N THR A 209 -6.40 15.13 24.71
CA THR A 209 -5.14 14.97 25.42
C THR A 209 -4.79 16.25 26.17
N GLU A 210 -4.20 16.09 27.35
CA GLU A 210 -3.63 17.19 28.13
C GLU A 210 -2.14 17.37 27.90
N MET A 211 -1.49 16.37 27.29
CA MET A 211 -0.06 16.32 27.06
C MET A 211 0.26 16.21 25.56
N PRO A 212 1.46 16.63 25.12
CA PRO A 212 1.82 16.62 23.70
C PRO A 212 2.04 15.20 23.17
N TRP A 213 1.47 14.92 22.00
CA TRP A 213 1.60 13.68 21.24
C TRP A 213 1.93 13.98 19.79
N ASP A 214 2.64 13.05 19.15
CA ASP A 214 2.64 12.90 17.69
C ASP A 214 1.67 11.77 17.32
N ILE A 215 0.65 12.06 16.53
CA ILE A 215 -0.33 11.09 16.03
C ILE A 215 -0.12 10.88 14.54
N GLY A 216 0.14 9.65 14.11
CA GLY A 216 0.45 9.32 12.72
C GLY A 216 -0.79 9.00 11.88
N PHE A 217 -1.62 8.08 12.34
CA PHE A 217 -2.85 7.69 11.65
C PHE A 217 -3.82 7.00 12.61
N ILE A 218 -5.09 6.98 12.22
CA ILE A 218 -6.19 6.43 13.02
C ILE A 218 -6.92 5.39 12.18
N ASN A 219 -7.06 4.17 12.69
CA ASN A 219 -7.84 3.12 12.06
C ASN A 219 -9.27 3.09 12.61
N ILE A 220 -10.24 2.92 11.73
CA ILE A 220 -11.66 2.88 12.07
C ILE A 220 -12.28 1.71 11.35
N GLU A 221 -12.55 0.62 12.08
CA GLU A 221 -13.06 -0.62 11.52
C GLU A 221 -14.42 -1.00 12.13
N ASN A 222 -15.28 -1.52 11.26
CA ASN A 222 -16.54 -2.13 11.68
C ASN A 222 -16.25 -3.46 12.42
N PRO A 223 -16.77 -3.67 13.64
CA PRO A 223 -16.61 -4.94 14.34
C PRO A 223 -17.14 -6.16 13.59
N ALA A 224 -18.10 -5.98 12.68
CA ALA A 224 -18.67 -7.08 11.88
C ALA A 224 -17.71 -7.55 10.75
N GLY A 225 -16.60 -6.85 10.52
CA GLY A 225 -15.69 -7.17 9.42
C GLY A 225 -16.19 -6.68 8.06
N GLY A 226 -15.49 -7.07 6.99
CA GLY A 226 -15.73 -6.63 5.61
C GLY A 226 -14.50 -5.97 5.01
N ILE A 227 -14.66 -5.09 4.02
CA ILE A 227 -13.57 -4.41 3.32
C ILE A 227 -13.30 -3.04 3.93
N THR A 228 -12.04 -2.72 4.16
CA THR A 228 -11.56 -1.35 4.36
C THR A 228 -10.68 -0.93 3.18
N VAL A 229 -10.70 0.36 2.82
CA VAL A 229 -9.76 0.95 1.87
C VAL A 229 -9.19 2.23 2.48
N SER A 230 -7.92 2.19 2.80
CA SER A 230 -7.18 3.28 3.44
C SER A 230 -6.43 4.10 2.40
N ALA A 231 -6.38 5.41 2.59
CA ALA A 231 -5.68 6.34 1.70
C ALA A 231 -4.54 7.06 2.44
N MET A 232 -3.30 6.82 2.02
CA MET A 232 -2.11 7.52 2.49
C MET A 232 -1.42 8.21 1.29
N GLY A 233 -1.91 9.37 0.91
CA GLY A 233 -1.39 10.13 -0.23
C GLY A 233 -0.78 11.47 0.18
N ILE A 234 0.24 11.91 -0.56
CA ILE A 234 0.86 13.22 -0.40
C ILE A 234 0.88 13.93 -1.74
N ASN A 235 0.30 15.13 -1.79
CA ASN A 235 0.30 15.95 -3.01
C ASN A 235 1.71 16.17 -3.54
N GLY A 236 1.91 15.86 -4.83
CA GLY A 236 3.18 16.05 -5.53
C GLY A 236 4.30 15.08 -5.11
N ALA A 237 3.99 14.00 -4.38
CA ALA A 237 4.99 13.02 -3.99
C ALA A 237 5.37 12.08 -5.14
N GLN A 238 6.64 11.67 -5.15
CA GLN A 238 7.17 10.53 -5.89
C GLN A 238 7.35 9.36 -4.90
N LEU A 239 7.51 8.13 -5.39
CA LEU A 239 7.78 6.99 -4.52
C LEU A 239 9.01 7.22 -3.63
N THR A 240 10.03 7.89 -4.14
CA THR A 240 11.25 8.24 -3.40
C THR A 240 11.00 9.09 -2.15
N GLN A 241 9.79 9.66 -1.99
CA GLN A 241 9.38 10.37 -0.78
C GLN A 241 9.46 9.51 0.48
N TRP A 242 9.37 8.18 0.35
CA TRP A 242 9.51 7.25 1.46
C TRP A 242 10.85 7.37 2.21
N SER A 243 11.90 7.87 1.55
CA SER A 243 13.20 8.13 2.17
C SER A 243 13.16 9.24 3.25
N LYS A 244 12.11 10.07 3.26
CA LYS A 244 11.91 11.12 4.25
C LYS A 244 11.10 10.66 5.47
N TRP A 245 10.59 9.44 5.45
CA TRP A 245 9.90 8.86 6.59
C TRP A 245 10.92 8.17 7.50
N ARG A 246 10.52 7.89 8.73
CA ARG A 246 11.37 7.23 9.71
C ARG A 246 11.97 5.91 9.19
N ALA A 247 13.13 5.54 9.74
CA ALA A 247 13.82 4.32 9.31
C ALA A 247 12.93 3.07 9.47
N ASP A 248 12.14 3.02 10.56
CA ASP A 248 11.26 1.90 10.89
C ASP A 248 9.89 1.92 10.19
N ARG A 249 9.73 2.71 9.12
CA ARG A 249 8.47 2.80 8.37
C ARG A 249 7.90 1.47 7.88
N MET A 250 8.75 0.45 7.72
CA MET A 250 8.29 -0.89 7.36
C MET A 250 7.65 -1.63 8.54
N ASN A 251 8.10 -1.35 9.76
CA ASN A 251 7.39 -1.81 10.96
C ASN A 251 6.04 -1.11 11.09
N ASP A 252 5.97 0.19 10.75
CA ASP A 252 4.69 0.91 10.70
C ASP A 252 3.74 0.27 9.69
N LEU A 253 4.25 -0.11 8.51
CA LEU A 253 3.48 -0.82 7.49
C LEU A 253 2.95 -2.16 8.01
N ALA A 254 3.78 -2.93 8.70
CA ALA A 254 3.34 -4.19 9.34
C ALA A 254 2.20 -3.96 10.34
N GLN A 255 2.26 -2.87 11.11
CA GLN A 255 1.21 -2.51 12.08
C GLN A 255 -0.14 -2.16 11.42
N THR A 256 -0.15 -1.78 10.15
CA THR A 256 -1.43 -1.55 9.43
C THR A 256 -2.22 -2.82 9.22
N GLY A 257 -1.56 -3.98 9.23
CA GLY A 257 -2.17 -5.26 8.94
C GLY A 257 -2.78 -5.35 7.54
N ALA A 258 -2.23 -4.60 6.56
CA ALA A 258 -2.76 -4.57 5.21
C ALA A 258 -2.66 -5.95 4.54
N ASP A 259 -3.75 -6.37 3.92
CA ASP A 259 -3.85 -7.59 3.13
C ASP A 259 -3.55 -7.35 1.65
N LEU A 260 -3.76 -6.10 1.20
CA LEU A 260 -3.41 -5.64 -0.14
C LEU A 260 -2.81 -4.23 -0.04
N VAL A 261 -1.57 -4.08 -0.49
CA VAL A 261 -0.90 -2.77 -0.60
C VAL A 261 -0.97 -2.30 -2.04
N ILE A 262 -1.49 -1.09 -2.26
CA ILE A 262 -1.57 -0.45 -3.57
C ILE A 262 -0.57 0.69 -3.62
N LEU A 263 0.35 0.66 -4.60
CA LEU A 263 1.27 1.76 -4.91
C LEU A 263 0.71 2.56 -6.08
N SER A 264 0.36 3.82 -5.83
CA SER A 264 -0.26 4.72 -6.81
C SER A 264 0.54 6.02 -6.96
N TYR A 265 1.66 5.91 -7.66
CA TYR A 265 2.61 6.97 -7.99
C TYR A 265 2.88 6.99 -9.50
N GLY A 266 3.76 7.85 -9.95
CA GLY A 266 4.24 7.89 -11.34
C GLY A 266 3.94 9.21 -12.04
N THR A 267 2.87 9.90 -11.67
CA THR A 267 2.53 11.20 -12.26
C THR A 267 3.65 12.21 -12.02
N ASN A 268 4.12 12.36 -10.79
CA ASN A 268 5.16 13.32 -10.45
C ASN A 268 6.55 12.90 -10.96
N GLU A 269 6.82 11.61 -11.06
CA GLU A 269 7.98 11.07 -11.76
C GLU A 269 7.97 11.49 -13.23
N ALA A 270 6.83 11.35 -13.91
CA ALA A 270 6.69 11.71 -15.34
C ALA A 270 6.89 13.20 -15.60
N PHE A 271 6.53 14.06 -14.65
CA PHE A 271 6.71 15.52 -14.75
C PHE A 271 8.12 15.98 -14.35
N ASN A 272 8.93 15.13 -13.71
CA ASN A 272 10.29 15.44 -13.30
C ASN A 272 11.28 15.01 -14.37
N ASN A 273 11.69 15.94 -15.23
CA ASN A 273 12.63 15.66 -16.33
C ASN A 273 14.06 15.27 -15.87
N ASN A 274 14.35 15.37 -14.56
CA ASN A 274 15.68 15.11 -14.00
C ASN A 274 15.82 13.72 -13.36
N ILE A 275 14.81 12.85 -13.44
CA ILE A 275 14.92 11.50 -12.91
C ILE A 275 15.72 10.62 -13.85
N ASP A 276 16.52 9.73 -13.28
CA ASP A 276 17.05 8.54 -13.96
C ASP A 276 16.02 7.41 -13.83
N ILE A 277 15.56 6.91 -14.97
CA ILE A 277 14.52 5.86 -15.01
C ILE A 277 15.06 4.55 -14.43
N ALA A 278 16.33 4.18 -14.69
CA ALA A 278 16.91 2.94 -14.18
C ALA A 278 17.08 2.98 -12.67
N ASP A 279 17.59 4.09 -12.13
CA ASP A 279 17.68 4.31 -10.68
C ASP A 279 16.30 4.33 -10.02
N THR A 280 15.32 4.96 -10.67
CA THR A 280 13.93 4.98 -10.20
C THR A 280 13.33 3.57 -10.19
N GLU A 281 13.54 2.80 -11.24
CA GLU A 281 13.08 1.40 -11.34
C GLU A 281 13.66 0.55 -10.21
N GLN A 282 14.95 0.70 -9.90
CA GLN A 282 15.60 -0.01 -8.81
C GLN A 282 14.98 0.34 -7.45
N LYS A 283 14.72 1.62 -7.18
CA LYS A 283 14.06 2.08 -5.96
C LYS A 283 12.63 1.53 -5.81
N TRP A 284 11.91 1.42 -6.91
CA TRP A 284 10.60 0.77 -6.91
C TRP A 284 10.69 -0.72 -6.58
N LEU A 285 11.64 -1.44 -7.19
CA LEU A 285 11.88 -2.86 -6.89
C LEU A 285 12.29 -3.08 -5.43
N ASP A 286 13.15 -2.19 -4.89
CA ASP A 286 13.56 -2.24 -3.49
C ASP A 286 12.36 -2.02 -2.56
N THR A 287 11.48 -1.09 -2.89
CA THR A 287 10.26 -0.83 -2.12
C THR A 287 9.31 -2.03 -2.16
N VAL A 288 9.13 -2.66 -3.33
CA VAL A 288 8.31 -3.88 -3.45
C VAL A 288 8.87 -5.01 -2.58
N ARG A 289 10.21 -5.20 -2.56
CA ARG A 289 10.85 -6.19 -1.68
C ARG A 289 10.61 -5.87 -0.21
N GLN A 290 10.84 -4.64 0.21
CA GLN A 290 10.62 -4.21 1.60
C GLN A 290 9.16 -4.41 2.05
N ILE A 291 8.18 -4.11 1.20
CA ILE A 291 6.77 -4.38 1.49
C ILE A 291 6.53 -5.87 1.67
N ARG A 292 7.09 -6.70 0.80
CA ARG A 292 6.92 -8.16 0.87
C ARG A 292 7.57 -8.77 2.12
N ASP A 293 8.75 -8.27 2.51
CA ASP A 293 9.43 -8.70 3.74
C ASP A 293 8.62 -8.31 4.98
N SER A 294 7.98 -7.14 4.95
CA SER A 294 7.18 -6.60 6.06
C SER A 294 5.79 -7.25 6.17
N LEU A 295 5.18 -7.59 5.04
CA LEU A 295 3.84 -8.17 4.92
C LEU A 295 3.84 -9.38 3.97
N PRO A 296 4.46 -10.51 4.33
CA PRO A 296 4.70 -11.63 3.42
C PRO A 296 3.42 -12.30 2.89
N ALA A 297 2.31 -12.15 3.60
CA ALA A 297 1.00 -12.69 3.19
C ALA A 297 0.19 -11.72 2.32
N ALA A 298 0.60 -10.45 2.20
CA ALA A 298 -0.15 -9.43 1.50
C ALA A 298 0.07 -9.48 -0.02
N GLY A 299 -0.96 -9.07 -0.76
CA GLY A 299 -0.84 -8.74 -2.18
C GLY A 299 -0.22 -7.37 -2.39
N ILE A 300 0.41 -7.17 -3.55
CA ILE A 300 0.90 -5.85 -3.98
C ILE A 300 0.30 -5.55 -5.34
N LEU A 301 -0.30 -4.37 -5.49
CA LEU A 301 -0.82 -3.85 -6.75
C LEU A 301 -0.13 -2.54 -7.10
N ILE A 302 0.41 -2.42 -8.29
CA ILE A 302 0.91 -1.17 -8.83
C ILE A 302 -0.15 -0.58 -9.76
N ILE A 303 -0.63 0.61 -9.45
CA ILE A 303 -1.45 1.40 -10.35
C ILE A 303 -0.51 2.23 -11.23
N GLY A 304 -0.52 1.97 -12.53
CA GLY A 304 0.27 2.73 -13.51
C GLY A 304 -0.19 4.19 -13.57
N ALA A 305 0.75 5.11 -13.79
CA ALA A 305 0.44 6.53 -13.91
C ALA A 305 -0.66 6.78 -14.96
N PRO A 306 -1.69 7.58 -14.65
CA PRO A 306 -2.75 7.92 -15.60
C PRO A 306 -2.22 8.75 -16.76
N GLU A 307 -3.00 8.87 -17.81
CA GLU A 307 -2.74 9.87 -18.85
C GLU A 307 -2.79 11.27 -18.24
N SER A 308 -1.81 12.11 -18.57
CA SER A 308 -1.70 13.48 -18.05
C SER A 308 -1.04 14.40 -19.07
N LEU A 309 -1.28 15.69 -18.96
CA LEU A 309 -0.84 16.71 -19.91
C LEU A 309 -0.14 17.86 -19.19
N LYS A 310 1.01 18.30 -19.75
CA LYS A 310 1.65 19.59 -19.40
C LYS A 310 0.91 20.78 -20.00
N ASN A 311 0.23 20.56 -21.12
CA ASN A 311 -0.52 21.60 -21.83
C ASN A 311 -1.73 20.93 -22.49
N THR A 312 -2.89 21.52 -22.33
CA THR A 312 -4.17 21.02 -22.83
C THR A 312 -4.54 21.54 -24.22
N LEU A 313 -3.69 22.34 -24.87
CA LEU A 313 -3.93 22.88 -26.23
C LEU A 313 -3.77 21.79 -27.30
N GLY A 314 -4.45 21.98 -28.41
CA GLY A 314 -4.43 21.05 -29.56
C GLY A 314 -5.30 19.80 -29.34
N VAL A 315 -5.24 18.90 -30.31
CA VAL A 315 -6.13 17.70 -30.36
C VAL A 315 -5.88 16.75 -29.20
N CYS A 316 -4.62 16.44 -28.89
CA CYS A 316 -4.24 15.51 -27.80
C CYS A 316 -3.66 16.23 -26.58
N GLY A 317 -3.32 17.52 -26.66
CA GLY A 317 -2.50 18.18 -25.66
C GLY A 317 -1.02 17.76 -25.74
N THR A 318 -0.21 18.26 -24.80
CA THR A 318 1.22 17.92 -24.69
C THR A 318 1.45 17.07 -23.45
N ARG A 319 1.87 15.84 -23.63
CA ARG A 319 2.20 14.89 -22.55
C ARG A 319 3.54 15.26 -21.89
N PRO A 320 3.76 14.91 -20.62
CA PRO A 320 5.10 14.85 -20.04
C PRO A 320 6.01 13.93 -20.85
N VAL A 321 7.25 14.35 -21.08
CA VAL A 321 8.21 13.60 -21.93
C VAL A 321 8.42 12.19 -21.40
N LEU A 322 8.52 12.02 -20.08
CA LEU A 322 8.82 10.74 -19.45
C LEU A 322 7.58 9.89 -19.12
N LEU A 323 6.35 10.33 -19.45
CA LEU A 323 5.14 9.62 -19.03
C LEU A 323 5.10 8.18 -19.56
N THR A 324 5.42 7.98 -20.83
CA THR A 324 5.44 6.63 -21.43
C THR A 324 6.52 5.75 -20.79
N GLU A 325 7.72 6.30 -20.55
CA GLU A 325 8.82 5.56 -19.95
C GLU A 325 8.51 5.17 -18.49
N VAL A 326 7.90 6.08 -17.72
CA VAL A 326 7.46 5.81 -16.35
C VAL A 326 6.39 4.71 -16.31
N GLN A 327 5.39 4.76 -17.20
CA GLN A 327 4.35 3.73 -17.29
C GLN A 327 4.93 2.36 -17.65
N GLN A 328 5.90 2.32 -18.57
CA GLN A 328 6.61 1.09 -18.95
C GLN A 328 7.49 0.57 -17.81
N MET A 329 8.20 1.46 -17.11
CA MET A 329 9.01 1.13 -15.94
C MET A 329 8.13 0.50 -14.85
N GLN A 330 6.98 1.10 -14.51
CA GLN A 330 6.06 0.55 -13.52
C GLN A 330 5.57 -0.87 -13.90
N ARG A 331 5.32 -1.12 -15.19
CA ARG A 331 4.95 -2.45 -15.68
C ARG A 331 6.11 -3.44 -15.57
N ARG A 332 7.36 -3.01 -15.83
CA ARG A 332 8.56 -3.87 -15.64
C ARG A 332 8.75 -4.19 -14.16
N VAL A 333 8.61 -3.20 -13.28
CA VAL A 333 8.65 -3.41 -11.82
C VAL A 333 7.61 -4.44 -11.39
N ALA A 334 6.37 -4.32 -11.86
CA ALA A 334 5.31 -5.28 -11.53
C ALA A 334 5.67 -6.69 -11.98
N ARG A 335 6.20 -6.85 -13.19
CA ARG A 335 6.62 -8.16 -13.73
C ARG A 335 7.78 -8.75 -12.93
N GLN A 336 8.85 -7.98 -12.72
CA GLN A 336 10.03 -8.44 -11.98
C GLN A 336 9.73 -8.67 -10.51
N GLY A 337 8.95 -7.78 -9.92
CA GLY A 337 8.48 -7.88 -8.53
C GLY A 337 7.36 -8.90 -8.32
N GLN A 338 6.88 -9.57 -9.37
CA GLN A 338 5.77 -10.53 -9.30
C GLN A 338 4.57 -9.96 -8.53
N THR A 339 4.12 -8.76 -8.92
CA THR A 339 2.95 -8.07 -8.34
C THR A 339 1.83 -7.97 -9.38
N MET A 340 0.69 -7.49 -8.96
CA MET A 340 -0.35 -7.05 -9.88
C MET A 340 -0.01 -5.68 -10.46
N PHE A 341 -0.45 -5.43 -11.70
CA PHE A 341 -0.39 -4.14 -12.36
C PHE A 341 -1.75 -3.76 -12.94
N TRP A 342 -2.25 -2.57 -12.65
CA TRP A 342 -3.45 -2.03 -13.25
C TRP A 342 -3.12 -0.79 -14.09
N SER A 343 -3.50 -0.80 -15.35
CA SER A 343 -3.20 0.28 -16.29
C SER A 343 -4.27 1.36 -16.25
N TRP A 344 -4.03 2.42 -15.48
CA TRP A 344 -4.94 3.56 -15.46
C TRP A 344 -5.03 4.25 -16.82
N GLN A 345 -3.91 4.36 -17.55
CA GLN A 345 -3.91 4.92 -18.90
C GLN A 345 -4.86 4.14 -19.84
N ASN A 346 -4.82 2.81 -19.82
CA ASN A 346 -5.72 2.00 -20.65
C ASN A 346 -7.18 2.14 -20.19
N ALA A 347 -7.42 2.21 -18.89
CA ALA A 347 -8.75 2.46 -18.34
C ALA A 347 -9.34 3.80 -18.78
N MET A 348 -8.49 4.79 -19.03
CA MET A 348 -8.89 6.08 -19.61
C MET A 348 -9.18 6.02 -21.12
N GLY A 349 -8.69 4.99 -21.82
CA GLY A 349 -8.79 4.84 -23.28
C GLY A 349 -7.46 5.03 -24.02
N GLY A 350 -6.32 4.97 -23.32
CA GLY A 350 -4.98 5.03 -23.91
C GLY A 350 -4.45 6.44 -24.12
N ILE A 351 -3.53 6.57 -25.06
CA ILE A 351 -2.91 7.87 -25.43
C ILE A 351 -3.98 8.83 -25.95
N CYS A 352 -3.85 10.12 -25.65
CA CYS A 352 -4.82 11.20 -25.93
C CYS A 352 -6.12 11.13 -25.13
N SER A 353 -6.33 10.13 -24.28
CA SER A 353 -7.58 9.98 -23.53
C SER A 353 -7.85 11.12 -22.55
N MET A 354 -6.82 11.81 -22.05
CA MET A 354 -7.01 12.96 -21.16
C MET A 354 -7.85 14.06 -21.81
N LYS A 355 -7.71 14.31 -23.13
CA LYS A 355 -8.56 15.28 -23.84
C LYS A 355 -10.02 14.86 -23.85
N ASN A 356 -10.29 13.58 -24.06
CA ASN A 356 -11.66 13.06 -24.02
C ASN A 356 -12.24 13.20 -22.62
N TRP A 357 -11.45 12.92 -21.59
CA TRP A 357 -11.86 13.05 -20.19
C TRP A 357 -12.12 14.52 -19.80
N LEU A 358 -11.31 15.46 -20.30
CA LEU A 358 -11.57 16.90 -20.16
C LEU A 358 -12.91 17.30 -20.80
N ASN A 359 -13.17 16.84 -22.03
CA ASN A 359 -14.40 17.15 -22.76
C ASN A 359 -15.65 16.57 -22.10
N GLN A 360 -15.51 15.43 -21.41
CA GLN A 360 -16.58 14.78 -20.66
C GLN A 360 -16.77 15.37 -19.24
N GLY A 361 -15.93 16.32 -18.82
CA GLY A 361 -15.95 16.84 -17.44
C GLY A 361 -15.43 15.84 -16.40
N TRP A 362 -14.73 14.79 -16.81
CA TRP A 362 -14.14 13.79 -15.92
C TRP A 362 -12.71 14.17 -15.48
N ALA A 363 -12.04 15.06 -16.18
CA ALA A 363 -10.74 15.59 -15.80
C ALA A 363 -10.84 17.07 -15.39
N ALA A 364 -9.91 17.50 -14.53
CA ALA A 364 -9.73 18.89 -14.15
C ALA A 364 -9.02 19.67 -15.26
N LYS A 365 -9.21 20.99 -15.28
CA LYS A 365 -8.66 21.86 -16.34
C LYS A 365 -7.13 21.90 -16.37
N ASP A 366 -6.47 21.44 -15.31
CA ASP A 366 -5.00 21.35 -15.25
C ASP A 366 -4.42 20.23 -16.14
N GLY A 367 -5.27 19.34 -16.65
CA GLY A 367 -4.84 18.21 -17.48
C GLY A 367 -4.11 17.10 -16.71
N VAL A 368 -4.14 17.12 -15.38
CA VAL A 368 -3.45 16.17 -14.51
C VAL A 368 -4.44 15.45 -13.60
N HIS A 369 -5.25 16.21 -12.88
CA HIS A 369 -6.19 15.66 -11.90
C HIS A 369 -7.56 15.37 -12.53
N PHE A 370 -8.39 14.66 -11.78
CA PHE A 370 -9.74 14.31 -12.24
C PHE A 370 -10.80 15.00 -11.39
N SER A 371 -11.99 15.13 -11.95
CA SER A 371 -13.17 15.48 -11.16
C SER A 371 -13.56 14.31 -10.24
N ALA A 372 -14.41 14.57 -9.25
CA ALA A 372 -14.95 13.51 -8.41
C ALA A 372 -15.60 12.37 -9.23
N GLN A 373 -16.25 12.73 -10.35
CA GLN A 373 -16.85 11.75 -11.27
C GLN A 373 -15.78 10.95 -12.03
N GLY A 374 -14.69 11.59 -12.47
CA GLY A 374 -13.59 10.89 -13.13
C GLY A 374 -12.87 9.92 -12.21
N TYR A 375 -12.59 10.33 -10.97
CA TYR A 375 -12.01 9.42 -9.97
C TYR A 375 -12.94 8.24 -9.67
N ARG A 376 -14.24 8.49 -9.52
CA ARG A 376 -15.22 7.43 -9.30
C ARG A 376 -15.23 6.43 -10.45
N ARG A 377 -15.27 6.91 -11.69
CA ARG A 377 -15.23 6.05 -12.88
C ARG A 377 -13.99 5.15 -12.91
N ALA A 378 -12.81 5.72 -12.65
CA ALA A 378 -11.58 4.95 -12.61
C ALA A 378 -11.57 3.91 -11.47
N ALA A 379 -12.07 4.29 -10.29
CA ALA A 379 -12.18 3.39 -9.15
C ALA A 379 -13.16 2.23 -9.38
N GLU A 380 -14.28 2.49 -10.06
CA GLU A 380 -15.23 1.45 -10.45
C GLU A 380 -14.58 0.44 -11.41
N MET A 381 -13.80 0.91 -12.39
CA MET A 381 -13.07 0.03 -13.33
C MET A 381 -12.01 -0.82 -12.61
N LEU A 382 -11.30 -0.28 -11.61
CA LEU A 382 -10.39 -1.08 -10.79
C LEU A 382 -11.16 -2.10 -9.95
N ALA A 383 -12.28 -1.71 -9.37
CA ALA A 383 -13.11 -2.64 -8.60
C ALA A 383 -13.61 -3.80 -9.46
N ASP A 384 -14.07 -3.52 -10.69
CA ASP A 384 -14.50 -4.55 -11.64
C ASP A 384 -13.36 -5.51 -11.98
N SER A 385 -12.13 -5.00 -12.21
CA SER A 385 -10.93 -5.81 -12.43
C SER A 385 -10.61 -6.70 -11.22
N LEU A 386 -10.71 -6.18 -9.99
CA LEU A 386 -10.48 -6.97 -8.76
C LEU A 386 -11.56 -8.03 -8.55
N GLU A 387 -12.84 -7.71 -8.81
CA GLU A 387 -13.94 -8.67 -8.72
C GLU A 387 -13.79 -9.79 -9.75
N GLU A 388 -13.35 -9.47 -10.97
CA GLU A 388 -13.05 -10.46 -12.01
C GLU A 388 -11.89 -11.37 -11.60
N LEU A 389 -10.82 -10.81 -11.05
CA LEU A 389 -9.69 -11.59 -10.54
C LEU A 389 -10.13 -12.57 -9.44
N VAL A 390 -10.98 -12.14 -8.51
CA VAL A 390 -11.53 -13.02 -7.44
C VAL A 390 -12.36 -14.15 -8.03
N ARG A 391 -13.21 -13.87 -9.01
CA ARG A 391 -13.99 -14.90 -9.71
C ARG A 391 -13.10 -15.89 -10.47
N ALA A 392 -12.10 -15.40 -11.19
CA ALA A 392 -11.14 -16.24 -11.91
C ALA A 392 -10.32 -17.13 -10.97
N ALA A 393 -9.93 -16.61 -9.82
CA ALA A 393 -9.21 -17.37 -8.79
C ALA A 393 -10.05 -18.49 -8.18
N ALA A 394 -11.39 -18.35 -8.15
CA ALA A 394 -12.30 -19.40 -7.67
C ALA A 394 -12.42 -20.60 -8.63
N ILE A 395 -12.20 -20.39 -9.92
CA ILE A 395 -12.33 -21.43 -10.97
C ILE A 395 -11.03 -22.24 -11.11
N ARG A 396 -9.89 -21.67 -10.72
CA ARG A 396 -8.56 -22.29 -10.91
C ARG A 396 -8.11 -23.18 -9.73
N GLN A 397 -8.93 -23.35 -8.72
CA GLN A 397 -8.75 -24.28 -7.59
C GLN A 397 -9.58 -25.54 -7.78
#